data_f4fd4dc492408cd297da483652c3ca14
#
_entry.id   f4fd4dc492408cd297da483652c3ca14
#
_cell.length_a   1.000
_cell.length_b   1.000
_cell.length_c   1.000
_cell.angle_alpha   90.00
_cell.angle_beta   90.00
_cell.angle_gamma   90.00
#
_symmetry.space_group_name_H-M   'P 1'
#
loop_
_entity.id
_entity.type
_entity.pdbx_description
1 polymer ?
#
loop_
_entity_poly.entity_id
_entity_poly.type
_entity_poly.pdbx_seq_one_letter_code
_entity_poly.pdbx_strand_id
1 'polypeptide(L)'
;MARMRHFLKRCPAVLLSAALLAAAVGTAAAADTPAPTLGIYTTGDMGGRLYREDPVTGEAVEYSYQNVASAMEAERASVDAALLLDSGDAVDNGLVQDGGAAEALALRAIGYDALVPAVGEFRLGPEARDDFFAALGEASEDGAPVRVLSGNYLDEDTQSPEEDAYEVFTVELGRRAVRIGVLGLGAMEA
;
A
#
# COMPACT_ATOMS: atom_id res chain seq x y z
N MET A 1 -0.22 -14.09 81.57
CA MET A 1 -0.04 -14.69 80.24
C MET A 1 -1.36 -15.11 79.57
N ALA A 2 -2.39 -14.26 79.55
CA ALA A 2 -3.72 -14.65 79.04
C ALA A 2 -4.35 -13.62 78.08
N ARG A 3 -3.59 -12.72 77.49
CA ARG A 3 -4.13 -11.70 76.53
C ARG A 3 -3.71 -11.88 75.09
N MET A 4 -2.92 -12.86 74.73
CA MET A 4 -2.35 -12.98 73.37
C MET A 4 -3.01 -14.09 72.51
N ARG A 5 -4.08 -14.74 73.05
CA ARG A 5 -4.76 -15.85 72.34
C ARG A 5 -6.07 -15.46 71.63
N HIS A 6 -6.50 -14.20 71.73
CA HIS A 6 -7.72 -13.75 71.06
C HIS A 6 -7.52 -13.03 69.74
N PHE A 7 -6.25 -12.72 69.33
CA PHE A 7 -5.99 -11.97 68.08
C PHE A 7 -5.90 -12.85 66.82
N LEU A 8 -5.67 -14.17 67.02
CA LEU A 8 -5.50 -15.07 65.87
C LEU A 8 -6.80 -15.71 65.32
N LYS A 9 -7.97 -15.41 65.93
CA LYS A 9 -9.26 -15.98 65.47
C LYS A 9 -10.04 -15.07 64.49
N ARG A 10 -9.50 -13.90 64.12
CA ARG A 10 -10.15 -12.95 63.20
C ARG A 10 -9.46 -12.81 61.83
N CYS A 11 -8.42 -13.62 61.56
CA CYS A 11 -7.67 -13.56 60.30
C CYS A 11 -8.23 -14.35 59.10
N PRO A 12 -9.07 -15.39 59.22
CA PRO A 12 -9.47 -16.12 58.02
C PRO A 12 -10.40 -15.32 57.10
N ALA A 13 -11.20 -14.41 57.65
CA ALA A 13 -12.12 -13.62 56.83
C ALA A 13 -11.41 -12.51 56.02
N VAL A 14 -10.34 -11.94 56.56
CA VAL A 14 -9.56 -10.91 55.87
C VAL A 14 -8.68 -11.54 54.76
N LEU A 15 -8.14 -12.72 54.98
CA LEU A 15 -7.36 -13.45 53.98
C LEU A 15 -8.26 -13.98 52.84
N LEU A 16 -9.49 -14.40 53.17
CA LEU A 16 -10.44 -14.85 52.12
C LEU A 16 -10.94 -13.68 51.24
N SER A 17 -11.15 -12.50 51.83
CA SER A 17 -11.56 -11.32 51.07
C SER A 17 -10.43 -10.78 50.19
N ALA A 18 -9.18 -10.85 50.65
CA ALA A 18 -8.02 -10.47 49.82
C ALA A 18 -7.78 -11.46 48.67
N ALA A 19 -7.99 -12.75 48.86
CA ALA A 19 -7.89 -13.77 47.82
C ALA A 19 -9.02 -13.66 46.78
N LEU A 20 -10.23 -13.32 47.18
CA LEU A 20 -11.36 -13.05 46.29
C LEU A 20 -11.17 -11.77 45.45
N LEU A 21 -10.58 -10.71 46.02
CA LEU A 21 -10.24 -9.51 45.28
C LEU A 21 -9.10 -9.77 44.26
N ALA A 22 -8.12 -10.58 44.61
CA ALA A 22 -7.04 -10.95 43.70
C ALA A 22 -7.53 -11.85 42.56
N ALA A 23 -8.52 -12.71 42.78
CA ALA A 23 -9.14 -13.51 41.71
C ALA A 23 -10.05 -12.70 40.80
N ALA A 24 -10.64 -11.58 41.26
CA ALA A 24 -11.48 -10.71 40.44
C ALA A 24 -10.68 -9.78 39.53
N VAL A 25 -9.39 -9.57 39.82
CA VAL A 25 -8.50 -8.75 38.96
C VAL A 25 -7.86 -9.61 37.84
N GLY A 26 -7.94 -10.95 37.92
CA GLY A 26 -7.29 -11.88 36.99
C GLY A 26 -8.08 -12.23 35.73
N THR A 27 -9.31 -11.73 35.57
CA THR A 27 -10.09 -11.91 34.33
C THR A 27 -10.45 -10.58 33.67
N ALA A 28 -9.47 -9.69 33.51
CA ALA A 28 -9.54 -8.80 32.37
C ALA A 28 -9.45 -9.73 31.16
N ALA A 29 -10.58 -10.11 30.58
CA ALA A 29 -10.61 -10.72 29.27
C ALA A 29 -9.72 -9.82 28.40
N ALA A 30 -8.67 -10.38 27.83
CA ALA A 30 -7.95 -9.71 26.77
C ALA A 30 -9.05 -9.34 25.78
N ALA A 31 -9.37 -8.04 25.67
CA ALA A 31 -10.24 -7.57 24.62
C ALA A 31 -9.63 -8.13 23.35
N ASP A 32 -10.39 -8.92 22.61
CA ASP A 32 -9.98 -9.41 21.30
C ASP A 32 -9.69 -8.16 20.46
N THR A 33 -8.43 -7.75 20.50
CA THR A 33 -7.97 -6.70 19.59
C THR A 33 -8.02 -7.31 18.21
N PRO A 34 -8.82 -6.77 17.28
CA PRO A 34 -8.89 -7.31 15.94
C PRO A 34 -7.48 -7.48 15.39
N ALA A 35 -7.25 -8.56 14.68
CA ALA A 35 -5.96 -8.75 14.01
C ALA A 35 -5.74 -7.59 13.02
N PRO A 36 -4.54 -7.00 12.99
CA PRO A 36 -4.27 -5.93 12.05
C PRO A 36 -4.39 -6.43 10.60
N THR A 37 -4.93 -5.57 9.74
CA THR A 37 -5.25 -5.88 8.36
C THR A 37 -4.33 -5.15 7.40
N LEU A 38 -3.89 -5.86 6.34
CA LEU A 38 -3.16 -5.33 5.21
C LEU A 38 -4.05 -5.40 3.98
N GLY A 39 -4.30 -4.26 3.33
CA GLY A 39 -4.90 -4.19 2.00
C GLY A 39 -3.81 -4.25 0.92
N ILE A 40 -4.00 -5.08 -0.10
CA ILE A 40 -3.20 -5.03 -1.33
C ILE A 40 -4.17 -4.77 -2.47
N TYR A 41 -4.01 -3.63 -3.11
CA TYR A 41 -4.88 -3.13 -4.16
C TYR A 41 -4.10 -3.08 -5.47
N THR A 42 -4.78 -3.37 -6.56
CA THR A 42 -4.15 -3.36 -7.88
C THR A 42 -5.02 -2.64 -8.89
N THR A 43 -4.36 -1.91 -9.78
CA THR A 43 -4.94 -1.37 -11.01
C THR A 43 -4.15 -1.88 -12.22
N GLY A 44 -4.63 -1.58 -13.41
CA GLY A 44 -3.97 -1.84 -14.68
C GLY A 44 -4.87 -1.38 -15.81
N ASP A 45 -4.29 -1.19 -16.99
CA ASP A 45 -5.01 -0.75 -18.21
C ASP A 45 -5.77 0.57 -17.98
N MET A 46 -5.17 1.49 -17.23
CA MET A 46 -5.76 2.79 -16.96
C MET A 46 -5.76 3.70 -18.20
N GLY A 47 -4.85 3.47 -19.14
CA GLY A 47 -4.82 4.12 -20.45
C GLY A 47 -4.80 5.65 -20.39
N GLY A 48 -4.06 6.23 -19.41
CA GLY A 48 -3.95 7.67 -19.25
C GLY A 48 -5.25 8.39 -18.83
N ARG A 49 -6.27 7.68 -18.36
CA ARG A 49 -7.56 8.27 -17.99
C ARG A 49 -7.47 8.98 -16.63
N LEU A 50 -7.10 10.26 -16.68
CA LEU A 50 -6.94 11.08 -15.47
C LEU A 50 -8.28 11.46 -14.84
N TYR A 51 -9.28 11.81 -15.65
CA TYR A 51 -10.51 12.47 -15.22
C TYR A 51 -11.72 11.55 -15.25
N ARG A 52 -12.71 11.81 -14.38
CA ARG A 52 -14.00 11.09 -14.33
C ARG A 52 -14.91 11.38 -15.51
N GLU A 53 -14.66 12.47 -16.18
CA GLU A 53 -15.39 12.91 -17.36
C GLU A 53 -14.38 13.15 -18.49
N ASP A 54 -14.71 12.71 -19.67
CA ASP A 54 -13.93 13.04 -20.86
C ASP A 54 -13.92 14.56 -21.06
N PRO A 55 -12.77 15.22 -21.03
CA PRO A 55 -12.70 16.68 -21.08
C PRO A 55 -13.13 17.27 -22.44
N VAL A 56 -13.27 16.45 -23.49
CA VAL A 56 -13.69 16.87 -24.81
C VAL A 56 -15.20 16.71 -24.99
N THR A 57 -15.74 15.56 -24.58
CA THR A 57 -17.16 15.24 -24.76
C THR A 57 -18.02 15.57 -23.55
N GLY A 58 -17.44 15.66 -22.36
CA GLY A 58 -18.15 15.82 -21.09
C GLY A 58 -18.87 14.55 -20.63
N GLU A 59 -18.64 13.43 -21.30
CA GLU A 59 -19.24 12.15 -20.92
C GLU A 59 -18.48 11.51 -19.76
N ALA A 60 -19.22 10.87 -18.85
CA ALA A 60 -18.59 10.13 -17.75
C ALA A 60 -17.81 8.93 -18.28
N VAL A 61 -16.60 8.76 -17.77
CA VAL A 61 -15.79 7.58 -18.05
C VAL A 61 -16.03 6.50 -16.98
N GLU A 62 -15.90 5.24 -17.36
CA GLU A 62 -16.18 4.11 -16.48
C GLU A 62 -15.17 4.07 -15.31
N TYR A 63 -13.89 4.40 -15.59
CA TYR A 63 -12.82 4.41 -14.60
C TYR A 63 -11.76 5.48 -14.93
N SER A 64 -11.12 6.00 -13.90
CA SER A 64 -10.08 7.03 -14.01
C SER A 64 -9.20 7.08 -12.77
N TYR A 65 -8.05 7.74 -12.83
CA TYR A 65 -7.20 7.99 -11.67
C TYR A 65 -7.93 8.78 -10.57
N GLN A 66 -8.83 9.69 -10.90
CA GLN A 66 -9.68 10.36 -9.91
C GLN A 66 -10.63 9.39 -9.19
N ASN A 67 -11.10 8.33 -9.86
CA ASN A 67 -11.92 7.30 -9.22
C ASN A 67 -11.06 6.46 -8.28
N VAL A 68 -9.86 6.06 -8.71
CA VAL A 68 -8.90 5.32 -7.87
C VAL A 68 -8.54 6.13 -6.64
N ALA A 69 -8.22 7.42 -6.78
CA ALA A 69 -7.91 8.30 -5.64
C ALA A 69 -9.00 8.27 -4.58
N SER A 70 -10.26 8.41 -5.00
CA SER A 70 -11.41 8.40 -4.07
C SER A 70 -11.65 7.03 -3.44
N ALA A 71 -11.46 5.95 -4.19
CA ALA A 71 -11.56 4.60 -3.67
C ALA A 71 -10.46 4.33 -2.63
N MET A 72 -9.23 4.70 -2.95
CA MET A 72 -8.09 4.48 -2.06
C MET A 72 -8.14 5.31 -0.77
N GLU A 73 -8.74 6.51 -0.79
CA GLU A 73 -9.00 7.28 0.42
C GLU A 73 -9.89 6.48 1.40
N ALA A 74 -10.96 5.87 0.89
CA ALA A 74 -11.87 5.06 1.69
C ALA A 74 -11.23 3.74 2.16
N GLU A 75 -10.52 3.05 1.28
CA GLU A 75 -9.88 1.77 1.56
C GLU A 75 -8.76 1.90 2.61
N ARG A 76 -7.89 2.91 2.47
CA ARG A 76 -6.83 3.19 3.44
C ARG A 76 -7.36 3.53 4.83
N ALA A 77 -8.56 4.09 4.93
CA ALA A 77 -9.22 4.34 6.21
C ALA A 77 -9.77 3.06 6.86
N SER A 78 -9.90 1.97 6.11
CA SER A 78 -10.50 0.70 6.56
C SER A 78 -9.48 -0.37 6.96
N VAL A 79 -8.20 -0.18 6.65
CA VAL A 79 -7.10 -1.13 6.92
C VAL A 79 -5.98 -0.48 7.72
N ASP A 80 -5.15 -1.29 8.38
CA ASP A 80 -4.02 -0.78 9.17
C ASP A 80 -2.82 -0.40 8.30
N ALA A 81 -2.67 -1.05 7.14
CA ALA A 81 -1.69 -0.71 6.12
C ALA A 81 -2.23 -1.06 4.73
N ALA A 82 -1.74 -0.37 3.69
CA ALA A 82 -2.13 -0.61 2.31
C ALA A 82 -0.91 -0.58 1.40
N LEU A 83 -0.91 -1.44 0.38
CA LEU A 83 -0.06 -1.33 -0.80
C LEU A 83 -0.97 -1.15 -2.02
N LEU A 84 -0.60 -0.21 -2.90
CA LEU A 84 -1.29 0.05 -4.16
C LEU A 84 -0.30 -0.17 -5.31
N LEU A 85 -0.61 -1.11 -6.18
CA LEU A 85 0.26 -1.57 -7.25
C LEU A 85 -0.43 -1.34 -8.60
N ASP A 86 0.35 -1.06 -9.65
CA ASP A 86 -0.15 -0.98 -11.02
C ASP A 86 0.50 -2.05 -11.89
N SER A 87 -0.28 -2.73 -12.70
CA SER A 87 0.16 -3.79 -13.61
C SER A 87 0.45 -3.33 -15.03
N GLY A 88 0.54 -2.00 -15.23
CA GLY A 88 0.92 -1.37 -16.48
C GLY A 88 -0.24 -0.95 -17.35
N ASP A 89 0.09 -0.44 -18.53
CA ASP A 89 -0.79 0.34 -19.41
C ASP A 89 -1.40 1.54 -18.65
N ALA A 90 -0.59 2.13 -17.78
CA ALA A 90 -0.92 3.31 -16.99
C ALA A 90 -1.03 4.56 -17.86
N VAL A 91 -0.20 4.61 -18.91
CA VAL A 91 -0.21 5.63 -19.94
C VAL A 91 -0.74 5.04 -21.24
N ASP A 92 -1.46 5.80 -21.99
CA ASP A 92 -1.82 5.50 -23.37
C ASP A 92 -1.62 6.81 -24.16
N ASN A 93 -1.86 6.78 -25.46
CA ASN A 93 -1.94 7.96 -26.32
C ASN A 93 -3.07 8.92 -25.86
N GLY A 94 -3.10 9.21 -24.56
CA GLY A 94 -4.12 10.00 -23.91
C GLY A 94 -4.20 11.43 -24.47
N LEU A 95 -5.21 12.15 -24.01
CA LEU A 95 -5.48 13.53 -24.39
C LEU A 95 -4.34 14.51 -24.06
N VAL A 96 -3.47 14.13 -23.12
CA VAL A 96 -2.29 14.88 -22.73
C VAL A 96 -1.05 14.20 -23.32
N GLN A 97 -0.49 14.78 -24.37
CA GLN A 97 0.73 14.28 -25.00
C GLN A 97 1.96 14.93 -24.37
N ASP A 98 2.21 14.61 -23.11
CA ASP A 98 3.35 15.10 -22.33
C ASP A 98 4.35 14.00 -21.93
N GLY A 99 4.31 12.87 -22.63
CA GLY A 99 5.17 11.73 -22.32
C GLY A 99 4.84 11.01 -21.01
N GLY A 100 3.59 11.17 -20.50
CA GLY A 100 3.15 10.52 -19.25
C GLY A 100 3.44 11.32 -17.97
N ALA A 101 3.88 12.57 -18.09
CA ALA A 101 4.22 13.40 -16.93
C ALA A 101 3.00 13.61 -16.00
N ALA A 102 1.82 13.84 -16.58
CA ALA A 102 0.59 14.00 -15.81
C ALA A 102 0.16 12.70 -15.09
N GLU A 103 0.34 11.55 -15.74
CA GLU A 103 0.10 10.22 -15.17
C GLU A 103 1.10 9.91 -14.05
N ALA A 104 2.39 10.20 -14.23
CA ALA A 104 3.39 10.04 -13.18
C ALA A 104 3.05 10.86 -11.94
N LEU A 105 2.64 12.11 -12.12
CA LEU A 105 2.18 12.96 -11.03
C LEU A 105 0.95 12.38 -10.34
N ALA A 106 -0.03 11.89 -11.10
CA ALA A 106 -1.25 11.28 -10.56
C ALA A 106 -0.93 10.01 -9.76
N LEU A 107 -0.10 9.10 -10.29
CA LEU A 107 0.32 7.88 -9.61
C LEU A 107 0.99 8.19 -8.27
N ARG A 108 1.92 9.14 -8.24
CA ARG A 108 2.59 9.58 -7.01
C ARG A 108 1.62 10.22 -6.02
N ALA A 109 0.74 11.13 -6.48
CA ALA A 109 -0.22 11.83 -5.63
C ALA A 109 -1.27 10.88 -5.02
N ILE A 110 -1.68 9.84 -5.74
CA ILE A 110 -2.58 8.79 -5.23
C ILE A 110 -1.85 7.88 -4.24
N GLY A 111 -0.52 7.80 -4.33
CA GLY A 111 0.32 6.99 -3.47
C GLY A 111 0.38 5.53 -3.94
N TYR A 112 0.67 5.33 -5.21
CA TYR A 112 1.09 4.03 -5.69
C TYR A 112 2.47 3.68 -5.13
N ASP A 113 2.68 2.41 -4.84
CA ASP A 113 3.95 1.89 -4.32
C ASP A 113 4.84 1.35 -5.44
N ALA A 114 4.24 0.68 -6.43
CA ALA A 114 4.97 0.16 -7.59
C ALA A 114 4.11 0.13 -8.85
N LEU A 115 4.80 0.17 -9.99
CA LEU A 115 4.26 -0.04 -11.33
C LEU A 115 5.09 -1.12 -12.03
N VAL A 116 4.43 -2.03 -12.72
CA VAL A 116 5.04 -3.00 -13.64
C VAL A 116 4.74 -2.53 -15.07
N PRO A 117 5.74 -2.15 -15.88
CA PRO A 117 5.51 -1.66 -17.23
C PRO A 117 4.83 -2.71 -18.12
N ALA A 118 3.91 -2.27 -18.96
CA ALA A 118 3.28 -3.06 -20.00
C ALA A 118 3.40 -2.36 -21.36
N VAL A 119 2.62 -2.77 -22.32
CA VAL A 119 2.75 -2.31 -23.71
C VAL A 119 2.59 -0.79 -23.86
N GLY A 120 1.69 -0.17 -23.06
CA GLY A 120 1.44 1.27 -23.10
C GLY A 120 2.70 2.09 -22.85
N GLU A 121 3.45 1.74 -21.82
CA GLU A 121 4.69 2.42 -21.46
C GLU A 121 5.75 2.30 -22.57
N PHE A 122 5.87 1.13 -23.19
CA PHE A 122 6.83 0.92 -24.28
C PHE A 122 6.43 1.64 -25.58
N ARG A 123 5.13 1.91 -25.79
CA ARG A 123 4.64 2.69 -26.95
C ARG A 123 5.00 4.17 -26.88
N LEU A 124 5.34 4.70 -25.71
CA LEU A 124 5.85 6.07 -25.59
C LEU A 124 7.16 6.28 -26.39
N GLY A 125 7.89 5.19 -26.64
CA GLY A 125 9.25 5.21 -27.17
C GLY A 125 10.30 5.41 -26.08
N PRO A 126 11.57 5.11 -26.35
CA PRO A 126 12.59 5.01 -25.29
C PRO A 126 12.76 6.28 -24.45
N GLU A 127 12.89 7.44 -25.09
CA GLU A 127 13.14 8.73 -24.42
C GLU A 127 11.97 9.11 -23.48
N ALA A 128 10.73 9.11 -23.99
CA ALA A 128 9.56 9.49 -23.18
C ALA A 128 9.26 8.44 -22.09
N ARG A 129 9.50 7.15 -22.35
CA ARG A 129 9.40 6.10 -21.35
C ARG A 129 10.39 6.32 -20.20
N ASP A 130 11.65 6.59 -20.53
CA ASP A 130 12.70 6.80 -19.52
C ASP A 130 12.41 8.05 -18.69
N ASP A 131 11.92 9.13 -19.32
CA ASP A 131 11.45 10.32 -18.62
C ASP A 131 10.26 10.02 -17.69
N PHE A 132 9.30 9.20 -18.14
CA PHE A 132 8.17 8.77 -17.33
C PHE A 132 8.62 7.96 -16.10
N PHE A 133 9.53 6.98 -16.30
CA PHE A 133 10.07 6.18 -15.19
C PHE A 133 10.88 7.03 -14.20
N ALA A 134 11.67 7.96 -14.71
CA ALA A 134 12.39 8.93 -13.88
C ALA A 134 11.42 9.79 -13.06
N ALA A 135 10.34 10.29 -13.67
CA ALA A 135 9.31 11.08 -12.99
C ALA A 135 8.57 10.28 -11.90
N LEU A 136 8.34 8.98 -12.10
CA LEU A 136 7.78 8.09 -11.06
C LEU A 136 8.72 7.96 -9.85
N GLY A 137 10.04 7.87 -10.11
CA GLY A 137 11.08 7.72 -9.09
C GLY A 137 11.38 9.00 -8.28
N GLU A 138 10.88 10.16 -8.68
CA GLU A 138 11.12 11.41 -7.99
C GLU A 138 10.40 11.49 -6.64
N ALA A 139 11.15 11.84 -5.58
CA ALA A 139 10.56 12.24 -4.32
C ALA A 139 10.20 13.73 -4.37
N SER A 140 8.95 14.08 -4.13
CA SER A 140 8.50 15.46 -4.13
C SER A 140 7.41 15.71 -3.08
N GLU A 141 7.02 16.98 -2.90
CA GLU A 141 5.89 17.34 -2.04
C GLU A 141 4.56 16.74 -2.56
N ASP A 142 4.49 16.39 -3.84
CA ASP A 142 3.29 15.87 -4.51
C ASP A 142 3.10 14.35 -4.31
N GLY A 143 4.06 13.64 -3.71
CA GLY A 143 3.91 12.21 -3.42
C GLY A 143 5.23 11.48 -3.23
N ALA A 144 5.12 10.25 -2.72
CA ALA A 144 6.25 9.33 -2.59
C ALA A 144 6.67 8.77 -3.96
N PRO A 145 7.95 8.33 -4.11
CA PRO A 145 8.39 7.64 -5.32
C PRO A 145 7.59 6.36 -5.55
N VAL A 146 7.24 6.12 -6.81
CA VAL A 146 6.67 4.84 -7.28
C VAL A 146 7.80 3.99 -7.84
N ARG A 147 7.92 2.74 -7.41
CA ARG A 147 8.95 1.82 -7.91
C ARG A 147 8.53 1.25 -9.26
N VAL A 148 9.38 1.36 -10.26
CA VAL A 148 9.21 0.63 -11.53
C VAL A 148 9.87 -0.73 -11.36
N LEU A 149 9.10 -1.81 -11.58
CA LEU A 149 9.56 -3.18 -11.37
C LEU A 149 9.42 -3.99 -12.66
N SER A 150 10.52 -4.51 -13.20
CA SER A 150 10.48 -5.34 -14.40
C SER A 150 11.63 -6.36 -14.45
N GLY A 151 11.37 -7.58 -14.04
CA GLY A 151 12.35 -8.65 -14.04
C GLY A 151 12.55 -9.33 -15.39
N ASN A 152 11.72 -9.04 -16.38
CA ASN A 152 11.78 -9.65 -17.71
C ASN A 152 12.01 -8.66 -18.86
N TYR A 153 12.15 -7.37 -18.57
CA TYR A 153 12.65 -6.40 -19.52
C TYR A 153 14.17 -6.30 -19.36
N LEU A 154 14.88 -6.84 -20.33
CA LEU A 154 16.32 -7.05 -20.24
C LEU A 154 17.06 -6.16 -21.23
N ASP A 155 18.14 -5.59 -20.78
CA ASP A 155 19.13 -4.94 -21.63
C ASP A 155 19.69 -5.93 -22.65
N GLU A 156 19.77 -5.52 -23.91
CA GLU A 156 20.15 -6.43 -25.03
C GLU A 156 21.59 -6.94 -24.91
N ASP A 157 22.48 -6.11 -24.39
CA ASP A 157 23.91 -6.42 -24.32
C ASP A 157 24.26 -7.24 -23.08
N THR A 158 23.71 -6.85 -21.93
CA THR A 158 24.06 -7.45 -20.62
C THR A 158 23.13 -8.59 -20.22
N GLN A 159 21.94 -8.68 -20.82
CA GLN A 159 20.88 -9.63 -20.44
C GLN A 159 20.47 -9.49 -18.96
N SER A 160 20.70 -8.33 -18.39
CA SER A 160 20.27 -7.97 -17.04
C SER A 160 18.98 -7.14 -17.11
N PRO A 161 18.10 -7.20 -16.10
CA PRO A 161 16.95 -6.30 -16.04
C PRO A 161 17.38 -4.85 -16.13
N GLU A 162 16.72 -4.05 -16.96
CA GLU A 162 16.93 -2.59 -17.06
C GLU A 162 16.36 -1.86 -15.84
N GLU A 163 15.28 -2.40 -15.26
CA GLU A 163 14.65 -1.91 -14.04
C GLU A 163 14.82 -2.93 -12.91
N ASP A 164 14.50 -2.53 -11.69
CA ASP A 164 14.51 -3.44 -10.55
C ASP A 164 13.53 -4.60 -10.77
N ALA A 165 14.01 -5.85 -10.65
CA ALA A 165 13.15 -7.01 -10.83
C ALA A 165 12.10 -7.14 -9.72
N TYR A 166 12.42 -6.68 -8.51
CA TYR A 166 11.56 -6.77 -7.33
C TYR A 166 11.91 -5.69 -6.31
N GLU A 167 10.94 -5.38 -5.44
CA GLU A 167 11.13 -4.53 -4.27
C GLU A 167 10.60 -5.24 -3.02
N VAL A 168 11.16 -4.92 -1.85
CA VAL A 168 10.70 -5.44 -0.57
C VAL A 168 10.17 -4.29 0.29
N PHE A 169 8.87 -4.10 0.24
CA PHE A 169 8.18 -3.11 1.05
C PHE A 169 8.13 -3.54 2.51
N THR A 170 8.37 -2.60 3.41
CA THR A 170 8.19 -2.81 4.84
C THR A 170 7.00 -2.00 5.31
N VAL A 171 5.98 -2.67 5.80
CA VAL A 171 4.75 -2.05 6.31
C VAL A 171 4.58 -2.32 7.80
N GLU A 172 4.11 -1.31 8.54
CA GLU A 172 3.83 -1.44 9.96
C GLU A 172 2.40 -1.96 10.15
N LEU A 173 2.26 -3.15 10.74
CA LEU A 173 0.98 -3.77 11.09
C LEU A 173 0.85 -3.85 12.61
N GLY A 174 0.23 -2.88 13.22
CA GLY A 174 0.10 -2.77 14.66
C GLY A 174 1.47 -2.57 15.31
N ARG A 175 1.99 -3.62 15.98
CA ARG A 175 3.31 -3.60 16.63
C ARG A 175 4.39 -4.37 15.86
N ARG A 176 4.12 -4.77 14.64
CA ARG A 176 5.03 -5.60 13.83
C ARG A 176 5.31 -4.93 12.51
N ALA A 177 6.58 -4.91 12.11
CA ALA A 177 6.99 -4.65 10.76
C ALA A 177 6.85 -5.94 9.94
N VAL A 178 6.13 -5.88 8.82
CA VAL A 178 5.96 -6.99 7.87
C VAL A 178 6.67 -6.63 6.58
N ARG A 179 7.45 -7.55 6.05
CA ARG A 179 8.15 -7.39 4.76
C ARG A 179 7.39 -8.10 3.66
N ILE A 180 7.10 -7.39 2.59
CA ILE A 180 6.33 -7.87 1.45
C ILE A 180 7.20 -7.74 0.21
N GLY A 181 7.56 -8.88 -0.41
CA GLY A 181 8.26 -8.88 -1.68
C GLY A 181 7.25 -8.75 -2.83
N VAL A 182 7.50 -7.81 -3.73
CA VAL A 182 6.75 -7.61 -4.97
C VAL A 182 7.70 -7.81 -6.13
N LEU A 183 7.38 -8.76 -7.01
CA LEU A 183 8.12 -9.05 -8.23
C LEU A 183 7.34 -8.50 -9.44
N GLY A 184 8.00 -7.75 -10.31
CA GLY A 184 7.42 -7.25 -11.56
C GLY A 184 7.71 -8.18 -12.74
N LEU A 185 6.66 -8.60 -13.45
CA LEU A 185 6.78 -9.30 -14.74
C LEU A 185 5.80 -8.64 -15.72
N GLY A 186 6.33 -7.83 -16.62
CA GLY A 186 5.54 -7.12 -17.63
C GLY A 186 5.16 -8.02 -18.80
N ALA A 187 4.02 -7.73 -19.42
CA ALA A 187 3.63 -8.31 -20.69
C ALA A 187 4.39 -7.58 -21.82
N MET A 188 5.12 -8.33 -22.63
CA MET A 188 5.79 -7.84 -23.83
C MET A 188 5.02 -8.36 -25.04
N GLU A 189 4.69 -7.48 -26.00
CA GLU A 189 4.26 -7.97 -27.32
C GLU A 189 5.44 -8.62 -28.01
N ALA A 190 5.19 -9.80 -28.62
CA ALA A 190 6.18 -10.54 -29.39
C ALA A 190 6.31 -10.01 -30.81
#